data_e34b0700034dbe7d1dcc032ff2ca3994
#
_entry.id   e34b0700034dbe7d1dcc032ff2ca3994
#
_cell.length_a   1.000
_cell.length_b   1.000
_cell.length_c   1.000
_cell.angle_alpha   90.00
_cell.angle_beta   90.00
_cell.angle_gamma   90.00
#
_symmetry.space_group_name_H-M   'P 1'
#
loop_
_entity.id
_entity.type
_entity.pdbx_description
1 polymer ?
#
loop_
_entity_poly.entity_id
_entity_poly.type
_entity_poly.pdbx_seq_one_letter_code
_entity_poly.pdbx_strand_id
1 'polypeptide(L)'
;DANRFNAKYTALTKFWRAETYARQGNYTKAIPLYKEYITLSPGTEYENKVAHYNLGYCYFNTQRWADAANSFHKFLSVYSTRDNLRADAYNRLGDAAFAQRDYREAVNNYDQAIRLNAPATDYAQFQRAVMLGLLDQRDRKIEALRDIVSSGKGDYVDDAMYELGRTYVQA
;
A
#
# COMPACT_ATOMS: atom_id res chain seq x y z
N ASP A 1 7.16 21.87 -31.60
CA ASP A 1 7.46 20.51 -31.16
C ASP A 1 8.69 20.41 -30.23
N ALA A 2 9.77 21.16 -30.48
CA ALA A 2 10.97 21.23 -29.62
C ALA A 2 10.63 21.71 -28.18
N ASN A 3 9.67 22.62 -28.04
CA ASN A 3 9.26 23.18 -26.76
C ASN A 3 8.48 22.16 -25.90
N ARG A 4 7.68 21.29 -26.52
CA ARG A 4 6.99 20.18 -25.83
C ARG A 4 7.95 19.10 -25.39
N PHE A 5 8.95 18.81 -26.20
CA PHE A 5 10.01 17.86 -25.90
C PHE A 5 10.82 18.31 -24.68
N ASN A 6 11.27 19.55 -24.66
CA ASN A 6 12.00 20.14 -23.55
C ASN A 6 11.16 20.15 -22.24
N ALA A 7 9.87 20.46 -22.31
CA ALA A 7 8.99 20.47 -21.15
C ALA A 7 8.81 19.06 -20.56
N LYS A 8 8.65 18.03 -21.42
CA LYS A 8 8.55 16.63 -20.97
C LYS A 8 9.83 16.18 -20.27
N TYR A 9 11.00 16.47 -20.82
CA TYR A 9 12.29 16.11 -20.19
C TYR A 9 12.52 16.86 -18.89
N THR A 10 12.17 18.13 -18.82
CA THR A 10 12.26 18.92 -17.59
C THR A 10 11.37 18.34 -16.50
N ALA A 11 10.15 17.93 -16.83
CA ALA A 11 9.27 17.26 -15.89
C ALA A 11 9.85 15.90 -15.42
N LEU A 12 10.29 15.04 -16.34
CA LEU A 12 10.89 13.74 -16.02
C LEU A 12 12.15 13.87 -15.15
N THR A 13 12.94 14.92 -15.31
CA THR A 13 14.09 15.19 -14.44
C THR A 13 13.65 15.33 -12.97
N LYS A 14 12.50 15.97 -12.73
CA LYS A 14 11.95 16.08 -11.36
C LYS A 14 11.55 14.72 -10.81
N PHE A 15 10.90 13.88 -11.62
CA PHE A 15 10.54 12.52 -11.25
C PHE A 15 11.77 11.70 -10.85
N TRP A 16 12.80 11.64 -11.69
CA TRP A 16 13.99 10.84 -11.40
C TRP A 16 14.82 11.38 -10.22
N ARG A 17 14.82 12.69 -10.01
CA ARG A 17 15.43 13.29 -8.80
C ARG A 17 14.63 12.90 -7.55
N ALA A 18 13.31 12.92 -7.63
CA ALA A 18 12.45 12.47 -6.52
C ALA A 18 12.72 10.99 -6.18
N GLU A 19 12.80 10.12 -7.21
CA GLU A 19 13.18 8.72 -7.05
C GLU A 19 14.53 8.55 -6.32
N THR A 20 15.52 9.32 -6.73
CA THR A 20 16.85 9.29 -6.11
C THR A 20 16.79 9.66 -4.64
N TYR A 21 16.08 10.75 -4.29
CA TYR A 21 15.94 11.15 -2.90
C TYR A 21 15.12 10.16 -2.08
N ALA A 22 14.06 9.60 -2.65
CA ALA A 22 13.24 8.60 -1.97
C ALA A 22 14.04 7.32 -1.64
N ARG A 23 14.85 6.84 -2.59
CA ARG A 23 15.76 5.70 -2.37
C ARG A 23 16.84 5.97 -1.31
N GLN A 24 17.23 7.21 -1.14
CA GLN A 24 18.15 7.64 -0.09
C GLN A 24 17.45 7.87 1.27
N GLY A 25 16.13 7.65 1.36
CA GLY A 25 15.35 7.95 2.56
C GLY A 25 15.10 9.44 2.79
N ASN A 26 15.47 10.30 1.84
CA ASN A 26 15.28 11.76 1.94
C ASN A 26 13.89 12.17 1.42
N TYR A 27 12.86 11.74 2.13
CA TYR A 27 11.47 11.96 1.74
C TYR A 27 11.07 13.43 1.72
N THR A 28 11.67 14.25 2.59
CA THR A 28 11.43 15.71 2.63
C THR A 28 11.80 16.39 1.31
N LYS A 29 12.86 15.93 0.65
CA LYS A 29 13.26 16.44 -0.67
C LYS A 29 12.50 15.76 -1.82
N ALA A 30 12.10 14.51 -1.65
CA ALA A 30 11.38 13.77 -2.69
C ALA A 30 9.94 14.28 -2.88
N ILE A 31 9.21 14.54 -1.79
CA ILE A 31 7.80 14.96 -1.80
C ILE A 31 7.55 16.16 -2.73
N PRO A 32 8.21 17.31 -2.60
CA PRO A 32 7.95 18.46 -3.46
C PRO A 32 8.23 18.16 -4.93
N LEU A 33 9.26 17.36 -5.24
CA LEU A 33 9.60 17.01 -6.61
C LEU A 33 8.55 16.10 -7.27
N TYR A 34 8.01 15.11 -6.56
CA TYR A 34 6.89 14.32 -7.07
C TYR A 34 5.65 15.18 -7.30
N LYS A 35 5.32 16.09 -6.38
CA LYS A 35 4.18 17.01 -6.53
C LYS A 35 4.32 17.91 -7.75
N GLU A 36 5.51 18.50 -7.96
CA GLU A 36 5.78 19.30 -9.13
C GLU A 36 5.68 18.47 -10.42
N TYR A 37 6.24 17.26 -10.44
CA TYR A 37 6.14 16.36 -11.58
C TYR A 37 4.69 16.03 -11.93
N ILE A 38 3.88 15.65 -10.94
CA ILE A 38 2.46 15.33 -11.12
C ILE A 38 1.69 16.51 -11.74
N THR A 39 2.05 17.74 -11.36
CA THR A 39 1.41 18.95 -11.89
C THR A 39 1.83 19.24 -13.35
N LEU A 40 3.08 18.93 -13.69
CA LEU A 40 3.66 19.25 -15.01
C LEU A 40 3.42 18.16 -16.06
N SER A 41 3.19 16.92 -15.64
CA SER A 41 3.06 15.79 -16.57
C SER A 41 1.59 15.44 -16.84
N PRO A 42 1.26 14.92 -18.05
CA PRO A 42 -0.07 14.40 -18.33
C PRO A 42 -0.40 13.21 -17.40
N GLY A 43 -1.62 13.19 -16.83
CA GLY A 43 -2.09 12.11 -15.95
C GLY A 43 -2.22 10.74 -16.64
N THR A 44 -2.12 10.68 -17.96
CA THR A 44 -2.12 9.45 -18.76
C THR A 44 -0.76 8.75 -18.78
N GLU A 45 0.33 9.47 -18.51
CA GLU A 45 1.68 8.90 -18.50
C GLU A 45 1.85 7.92 -17.34
N TYR A 46 2.59 6.84 -17.59
CA TYR A 46 2.83 5.80 -16.58
C TYR A 46 3.55 6.37 -15.34
N GLU A 47 4.59 7.17 -15.58
CA GLU A 47 5.36 7.82 -14.52
C GLU A 47 4.49 8.75 -13.65
N ASN A 48 3.49 9.42 -14.26
CA ASN A 48 2.56 10.25 -13.49
C ASN A 48 1.71 9.39 -12.53
N LYS A 49 1.21 8.26 -13.01
CA LYS A 49 0.45 7.31 -12.19
C LYS A 49 1.30 6.78 -11.04
N VAL A 50 2.51 6.31 -11.34
CA VAL A 50 3.46 5.77 -10.36
C VAL A 50 3.95 6.84 -9.38
N ALA A 51 4.05 8.11 -9.82
CA ALA A 51 4.42 9.21 -8.93
C ALA A 51 3.44 9.39 -7.76
N HIS A 52 2.14 9.13 -7.97
CA HIS A 52 1.16 9.12 -6.86
C HIS A 52 1.44 7.99 -5.86
N TYR A 53 1.80 6.80 -6.34
CA TYR A 53 2.18 5.68 -5.49
C TYR A 53 3.45 5.97 -4.69
N ASN A 54 4.50 6.47 -5.34
CA ASN A 54 5.77 6.79 -4.71
C ASN A 54 5.65 7.96 -3.71
N LEU A 55 4.82 8.95 -4.02
CA LEU A 55 4.47 10.03 -3.11
C LEU A 55 3.74 9.48 -1.87
N GLY A 56 2.83 8.52 -2.06
CA GLY A 56 2.19 7.80 -0.97
C GLY A 56 3.20 7.15 -0.02
N TYR A 57 4.21 6.48 -0.56
CA TYR A 57 5.31 5.90 0.24
C TYR A 57 6.14 6.95 0.98
N CYS A 58 6.43 8.10 0.35
CA CYS A 58 7.14 9.17 1.02
C CYS A 58 6.37 9.69 2.23
N TYR A 59 5.06 9.89 2.09
CA TYR A 59 4.20 10.27 3.20
C TYR A 59 4.08 9.16 4.26
N PHE A 60 3.95 7.91 3.83
CA PHE A 60 3.88 6.76 4.73
C PHE A 60 5.14 6.66 5.61
N ASN A 61 6.32 6.75 5.01
CA ASN A 61 7.60 6.68 5.74
C ASN A 61 7.84 7.91 6.64
N THR A 62 7.13 8.99 6.43
CA THR A 62 7.14 10.18 7.31
C THR A 62 5.95 10.21 8.27
N GLN A 63 5.20 9.11 8.39
CA GLN A 63 4.04 8.94 9.27
C GLN A 63 2.89 9.95 9.00
N ARG A 64 2.84 10.49 7.81
CA ARG A 64 1.77 11.38 7.35
C ARG A 64 0.64 10.53 6.75
N TRP A 65 -0.06 9.79 7.61
CA TRP A 65 -0.99 8.74 7.22
C TRP A 65 -2.13 9.21 6.31
N ALA A 66 -2.71 10.37 6.60
CA ALA A 66 -3.78 10.93 5.78
C ALA A 66 -3.31 11.32 4.37
N ASP A 67 -2.12 11.94 4.27
CA ASP A 67 -1.52 12.30 2.97
C ASP A 67 -1.12 11.06 2.18
N ALA A 68 -0.59 10.04 2.87
CA ALA A 68 -0.28 8.75 2.27
C ALA A 68 -1.54 8.09 1.69
N ALA A 69 -2.62 8.02 2.47
CA ALA A 69 -3.88 7.45 2.03
C ALA A 69 -4.44 8.21 0.81
N ASN A 70 -4.45 9.54 0.82
CA ASN A 70 -4.87 10.36 -0.32
C ASN A 70 -4.07 10.05 -1.59
N SER A 71 -2.74 9.89 -1.47
CA SER A 71 -1.86 9.60 -2.59
C SER A 71 -2.10 8.20 -3.15
N PHE A 72 -2.24 7.17 -2.29
CA PHE A 72 -2.56 5.81 -2.73
C PHE A 72 -3.96 5.72 -3.35
N HIS A 73 -4.97 6.39 -2.81
CA HIS A 73 -6.30 6.47 -3.43
C HIS A 73 -6.23 7.12 -4.82
N LYS A 74 -5.45 8.18 -4.96
CA LYS A 74 -5.25 8.80 -6.27
C LYS A 74 -4.57 7.85 -7.25
N PHE A 75 -3.52 7.15 -6.82
CA PHE A 75 -2.90 6.09 -7.62
C PHE A 75 -3.93 5.06 -8.07
N LEU A 76 -4.70 4.49 -7.15
CA LEU A 76 -5.70 3.47 -7.44
C LEU A 76 -6.80 3.94 -8.39
N SER A 77 -7.11 5.24 -8.41
CA SER A 77 -8.10 5.83 -9.32
C SER A 77 -7.62 5.94 -10.77
N VAL A 78 -6.30 6.04 -10.98
CA VAL A 78 -5.70 6.24 -12.30
C VAL A 78 -4.94 5.01 -12.82
N TYR A 79 -4.60 4.07 -11.96
CA TYR A 79 -3.88 2.85 -12.28
C TYR A 79 -4.80 1.64 -12.20
N SER A 80 -5.20 1.10 -13.36
CA SER A 80 -6.22 0.04 -13.45
C SER A 80 -5.67 -1.39 -13.54
N THR A 81 -4.34 -1.54 -13.73
CA THR A 81 -3.70 -2.86 -13.83
C THR A 81 -3.88 -3.66 -12.53
N ARG A 82 -4.30 -4.91 -12.67
CA ARG A 82 -4.51 -5.82 -11.53
C ARG A 82 -3.23 -6.63 -11.27
N ASP A 83 -2.29 -6.00 -10.60
CA ASP A 83 -0.95 -6.55 -10.34
C ASP A 83 -0.52 -6.33 -8.89
N ASN A 84 0.73 -6.70 -8.60
CA ASN A 84 1.33 -6.52 -7.27
C ASN A 84 1.38 -5.07 -6.82
N LEU A 85 1.58 -4.11 -7.73
CA LEU A 85 1.67 -2.70 -7.38
C LEU A 85 0.32 -2.18 -6.85
N ARG A 86 -0.77 -2.61 -7.51
CA ARG A 86 -2.13 -2.29 -7.06
C ARG A 86 -2.47 -2.97 -5.72
N ALA A 87 -2.07 -4.24 -5.55
CA ALA A 87 -2.27 -4.97 -4.31
C ALA A 87 -1.50 -4.33 -3.15
N ASP A 88 -0.26 -3.93 -3.39
CA ASP A 88 0.55 -3.25 -2.39
C ASP A 88 -0.02 -1.89 -1.99
N ALA A 89 -0.54 -1.11 -2.94
CA ALA A 89 -1.21 0.16 -2.60
C ALA A 89 -2.39 -0.05 -1.63
N TYR A 90 -3.18 -1.10 -1.82
CA TYR A 90 -4.23 -1.47 -0.85
C TYR A 90 -3.64 -1.93 0.49
N ASN A 91 -2.54 -2.67 0.49
CA ASN A 91 -1.85 -3.05 1.74
C ASN A 91 -1.39 -1.81 2.50
N ARG A 92 -0.78 -0.83 1.83
CA ARG A 92 -0.35 0.43 2.46
C ARG A 92 -1.53 1.26 2.97
N LEU A 93 -2.68 1.25 2.29
CA LEU A 93 -3.91 1.87 2.81
C LEU A 93 -4.40 1.16 4.07
N GLY A 94 -4.35 -0.16 4.11
CA GLY A 94 -4.67 -0.95 5.31
C GLY A 94 -3.75 -0.60 6.49
N ASP A 95 -2.45 -0.53 6.23
CA ASP A 95 -1.44 -0.17 7.24
C ASP A 95 -1.63 1.27 7.76
N ALA A 96 -1.93 2.22 6.86
CA ALA A 96 -2.20 3.61 7.25
C ALA A 96 -3.48 3.73 8.08
N ALA A 97 -4.52 2.97 7.77
CA ALA A 97 -5.75 2.89 8.55
C ALA A 97 -5.48 2.26 9.93
N PHE A 98 -4.70 1.19 9.98
CA PHE A 98 -4.26 0.56 11.23
C PHE A 98 -3.50 1.56 12.13
N ALA A 99 -2.55 2.31 11.58
CA ALA A 99 -1.81 3.33 12.32
C ALA A 99 -2.71 4.43 12.91
N GLN A 100 -3.84 4.70 12.26
CA GLN A 100 -4.88 5.62 12.73
C GLN A 100 -5.95 4.96 13.61
N ARG A 101 -5.78 3.66 13.92
CA ARG A 101 -6.72 2.82 14.68
C ARG A 101 -8.09 2.64 14.02
N ASP A 102 -8.19 2.88 12.73
CA ASP A 102 -9.38 2.53 11.95
C ASP A 102 -9.27 1.09 11.44
N TYR A 103 -9.52 0.15 12.35
CA TYR A 103 -9.39 -1.29 12.08
C TYR A 103 -10.41 -1.78 11.05
N ARG A 104 -11.58 -1.14 10.95
CA ARG A 104 -12.60 -1.50 9.95
C ARG A 104 -12.13 -1.12 8.55
N GLU A 105 -11.62 0.09 8.39
CA GLU A 105 -11.05 0.52 7.12
C GLU A 105 -9.80 -0.28 6.75
N ALA A 106 -8.98 -0.67 7.73
CA ALA A 106 -7.86 -1.57 7.50
C ALA A 106 -8.32 -2.91 6.92
N VAL A 107 -9.35 -3.56 7.50
CA VAL A 107 -9.94 -4.81 6.97
C VAL A 107 -10.43 -4.60 5.54
N ASN A 108 -11.16 -3.52 5.26
CA ASN A 108 -11.69 -3.23 3.92
C ASN A 108 -10.56 -3.16 2.87
N ASN A 109 -9.47 -2.49 3.19
CA ASN A 109 -8.33 -2.33 2.27
C ASN A 109 -7.58 -3.66 2.07
N TYR A 110 -7.34 -4.43 3.13
CA TYR A 110 -6.74 -5.77 2.99
C TYR A 110 -7.65 -6.72 2.18
N ASP A 111 -8.97 -6.66 2.35
CA ASP A 111 -9.90 -7.40 1.52
C ASP A 111 -9.78 -7.03 0.02
N GLN A 112 -9.56 -5.76 -0.31
CA GLN A 112 -9.31 -5.35 -1.70
C GLN A 112 -8.00 -5.94 -2.24
N ALA A 113 -6.94 -5.93 -1.45
CA ALA A 113 -5.67 -6.56 -1.83
C ALA A 113 -5.84 -8.07 -2.10
N ILE A 114 -6.54 -8.78 -1.20
CA ILE A 114 -6.79 -10.22 -1.31
C ILE A 114 -7.58 -10.55 -2.60
N ARG A 115 -8.59 -9.75 -2.95
CA ARG A 115 -9.41 -9.93 -4.17
C ARG A 115 -8.61 -9.80 -5.47
N LEU A 116 -7.45 -9.18 -5.44
CA LEU A 116 -6.58 -9.09 -6.60
C LEU A 116 -5.86 -10.41 -6.90
N ASN A 117 -5.75 -11.29 -5.90
CA ASN A 117 -5.07 -12.58 -5.99
C ASN A 117 -3.65 -12.46 -6.57
N ALA A 118 -2.95 -11.38 -6.21
CA ALA A 118 -1.58 -11.14 -6.58
C ALA A 118 -0.63 -11.87 -5.60
N PRO A 119 0.64 -12.15 -5.96
CA PRO A 119 1.58 -12.87 -5.09
C PRO A 119 1.76 -12.29 -3.68
N ALA A 120 1.55 -10.98 -3.49
CA ALA A 120 1.69 -10.31 -2.19
C ALA A 120 0.41 -10.35 -1.32
N THR A 121 -0.54 -11.24 -1.60
CA THR A 121 -1.81 -11.29 -0.83
C THR A 121 -1.70 -12.01 0.51
N ASP A 122 -0.66 -12.81 0.74
CA ASP A 122 -0.41 -13.49 2.01
C ASP A 122 -0.23 -12.50 3.18
N TYR A 123 0.49 -11.39 2.95
CA TYR A 123 0.57 -10.28 3.89
C TYR A 123 -0.83 -9.75 4.28
N ALA A 124 -1.65 -9.44 3.27
CA ALA A 124 -2.99 -8.91 3.49
C ALA A 124 -3.89 -9.90 4.26
N GLN A 125 -3.79 -11.20 3.95
CA GLN A 125 -4.55 -12.26 4.64
C GLN A 125 -4.21 -12.30 6.13
N PHE A 126 -2.92 -12.27 6.46
CA PHE A 126 -2.48 -12.28 7.85
C PHE A 126 -2.86 -11.00 8.60
N GLN A 127 -2.58 -9.82 8.03
CA GLN A 127 -2.94 -8.55 8.66
C GLN A 127 -4.45 -8.41 8.86
N ARG A 128 -5.25 -8.84 7.88
CA ARG A 128 -6.72 -8.89 8.03
C ARG A 128 -7.15 -9.73 9.23
N ALA A 129 -6.55 -10.90 9.42
CA ALA A 129 -6.87 -11.76 10.58
C ALA A 129 -6.52 -11.07 11.90
N VAL A 130 -5.39 -10.36 11.97
CA VAL A 130 -5.00 -9.56 13.13
C VAL A 130 -6.03 -8.45 13.41
N MET A 131 -6.46 -7.72 12.36
CA MET A 131 -7.47 -6.66 12.49
C MET A 131 -8.81 -7.18 12.96
N LEU A 132 -9.24 -8.36 12.51
CA LEU A 132 -10.46 -9.01 12.98
C LEU A 132 -10.40 -9.28 14.51
N GLY A 133 -9.23 -9.63 15.01
CA GLY A 133 -9.00 -9.77 16.45
C GLY A 133 -9.15 -8.44 17.21
N LEU A 134 -8.63 -7.35 16.65
CA LEU A 134 -8.76 -6.01 17.25
C LEU A 134 -10.19 -5.46 17.20
N LEU A 135 -11.03 -6.01 16.32
CA LEU A 135 -12.46 -5.73 16.22
C LEU A 135 -13.33 -6.66 17.07
N ASP A 136 -12.71 -7.49 17.92
CA ASP A 136 -13.41 -8.50 18.75
C ASP A 136 -14.20 -9.53 17.93
N GLN A 137 -13.79 -9.79 16.69
CA GLN A 137 -14.40 -10.76 15.78
C GLN A 137 -13.63 -12.09 15.82
N ARG A 138 -13.59 -12.71 17.00
CA ARG A 138 -12.75 -13.87 17.31
C ARG A 138 -12.97 -15.05 16.35
N ASP A 139 -14.20 -15.39 16.06
CA ASP A 139 -14.50 -16.56 15.20
C ASP A 139 -14.00 -16.34 13.77
N ARG A 140 -14.21 -15.14 13.23
CA ARG A 140 -13.71 -14.76 11.90
C ARG A 140 -12.17 -14.71 11.86
N LYS A 141 -11.52 -14.27 12.94
CA LYS A 141 -10.06 -14.31 13.07
C LYS A 141 -9.57 -15.76 13.02
N ILE A 142 -10.20 -16.67 13.77
CA ILE A 142 -9.83 -18.10 13.81
C ILE A 142 -9.99 -18.72 12.41
N GLU A 143 -11.10 -18.47 11.74
CA GLU A 143 -11.34 -18.94 10.37
C GLU A 143 -10.25 -18.46 9.41
N ALA A 144 -9.97 -17.15 9.39
CA ALA A 144 -8.94 -16.55 8.53
C ALA A 144 -7.54 -17.14 8.80
N LEU A 145 -7.15 -17.33 10.07
CA LEU A 145 -5.86 -17.93 10.42
C LEU A 145 -5.79 -19.42 10.03
N ARG A 146 -6.87 -20.17 10.18
CA ARG A 146 -6.96 -21.57 9.74
C ARG A 146 -6.78 -21.68 8.22
N ASP A 147 -7.36 -20.79 7.45
CA ASP A 147 -7.23 -20.76 5.99
C ASP A 147 -5.76 -20.57 5.58
N ILE A 148 -5.03 -19.66 6.25
CA ILE A 148 -3.60 -19.46 6.00
C ILE A 148 -2.81 -20.74 6.34
N VAL A 149 -3.03 -21.30 7.51
CA VAL A 149 -2.31 -22.51 7.98
C VAL A 149 -2.61 -23.72 7.07
N SER A 150 -3.87 -23.93 6.69
CA SER A 150 -4.25 -25.06 5.83
C SER A 150 -3.77 -24.92 4.40
N SER A 151 -3.55 -23.71 3.91
CA SER A 151 -2.93 -23.49 2.60
C SER A 151 -1.49 -23.99 2.55
N GLY A 152 -0.77 -23.91 3.67
CA GLY A 152 0.64 -24.28 3.79
C GLY A 152 1.57 -23.46 2.89
N LYS A 153 1.10 -22.31 2.37
CA LYS A 153 1.81 -21.48 1.38
C LYS A 153 1.93 -20.04 1.87
N GLY A 154 3.01 -19.40 1.45
CA GLY A 154 3.29 -17.99 1.79
C GLY A 154 4.15 -17.85 3.04
N ASP A 155 4.58 -16.62 3.28
CA ASP A 155 5.58 -16.29 4.30
C ASP A 155 4.99 -16.21 5.72
N TYR A 156 3.64 -16.19 5.85
CA TYR A 156 2.94 -15.96 7.12
C TYR A 156 2.30 -17.21 7.75
N VAL A 157 2.65 -18.41 7.29
CA VAL A 157 2.07 -19.66 7.82
C VAL A 157 2.46 -19.88 9.28
N ASP A 158 3.73 -19.68 9.62
CA ASP A 158 4.22 -19.87 11.00
C ASP A 158 3.66 -18.80 11.94
N ASP A 159 3.60 -17.55 11.49
CA ASP A 159 2.96 -16.45 12.24
C ASP A 159 1.47 -16.73 12.49
N ALA A 160 0.77 -17.26 11.48
CA ALA A 160 -0.63 -17.63 11.60
C ALA A 160 -0.84 -18.80 12.56
N MET A 161 0.04 -19.80 12.55
CA MET A 161 0.00 -20.92 13.52
C MET A 161 0.20 -20.41 14.95
N TYR A 162 1.17 -19.56 15.16
CA TYR A 162 1.43 -18.95 16.47
C TYR A 162 0.25 -18.13 16.97
N GLU A 163 -0.28 -17.25 16.12
CA GLU A 163 -1.40 -16.37 16.46
C GLU A 163 -2.70 -17.16 16.69
N LEU A 164 -2.91 -18.25 15.95
CA LEU A 164 -4.03 -19.16 16.14
C LEU A 164 -3.94 -19.85 17.52
N GLY A 165 -2.77 -20.36 17.89
CA GLY A 165 -2.51 -20.95 19.20
C GLY A 165 -2.78 -19.96 20.34
N ARG A 166 -2.26 -18.73 20.23
CA ARG A 166 -2.55 -17.65 21.20
C ARG A 166 -4.04 -17.38 21.33
N THR A 167 -4.75 -17.32 20.21
CA THR A 167 -6.19 -17.03 20.19
C THR A 167 -7.01 -18.12 20.90
N TYR A 168 -6.58 -19.37 20.84
CA TYR A 168 -7.23 -20.45 21.57
C TYR A 168 -6.96 -20.41 23.07
N VAL A 169 -5.76 -20.04 23.50
CA VAL A 169 -5.39 -19.97 24.90
C VAL A 169 -6.03 -18.78 25.63
N GLN A 170 -6.33 -17.71 24.93
CA GLN A 170 -6.99 -16.52 25.49
C GLN A 170 -8.52 -16.65 25.61
N ALA A 171 -9.04 -17.85 25.53
CA ALA A 171 -10.49 -18.15 25.62
C ALA A 171 -10.98 -18.15 27.05
#